data_2a0ab7bb874d1212035026c42c82aa3a
#
_entry.id   2a0ab7bb874d1212035026c42c82aa3a
#
_cell.length_a   1.000
_cell.length_b   1.000
_cell.length_c   1.000
_cell.angle_alpha   90.00
_cell.angle_beta   90.00
_cell.angle_gamma   90.00
#
_symmetry.space_group_name_H-M   'P 1'
#
loop_
_entity.id
_entity.type
_entity.pdbx_description
1 polymer ?
#
loop_
_entity_poly.entity_id
_entity_poly.type
_entity_poly.pdbx_seq_one_letter_code
_entity_poly.pdbx_strand_id
1 'polypeptide(L)'
;MPECMDKYKNDFAIEFAKIMQENLPQWKTLQKKHINALWKGEKLFWYIGCFLFAYLPGKRELNYDLNFHIFMSIMIVIFGIIIVFFCENKDYQNEIKKSLFPKLLKVFGKDIEYVAGSDFYELSNKVNYRSGYISHSIYDNSMLFNKPVSYDSPDDIFSGTFKNCPFIISETNITNVKRYNNGKSDSFTLFNGIAMLFKMQKKIKSHVLIYSKGLFKNKVPKDFEKVEFEYEKFNKKYDVYVQKSQMEARGQIEARYLFNTAFMDRFMQLHTSFKISKMKCSIYKGSMLVLLATNKDLFELNNMFYRIDDMNQYKKLFDEFASVFSFLEVLNLSSKTGL
;
A
#
# COMPACT_ATOMS: atom_id res chain seq x y z
N MET A 1 -27.11 6.64 0.63
CA MET A 1 -25.63 6.51 0.64
C MET A 1 -25.10 5.12 1.02
N PRO A 2 -25.76 4.29 1.81
CA PRO A 2 -25.48 2.86 1.89
C PRO A 2 -25.63 2.14 0.54
N GLU A 3 -26.58 2.56 -0.28
CA GLU A 3 -26.94 1.93 -1.56
C GLU A 3 -25.79 1.76 -2.57
N CYS A 4 -24.84 2.70 -2.64
CA CYS A 4 -23.73 2.58 -3.59
C CYS A 4 -22.72 1.50 -3.17
N MET A 5 -22.43 1.41 -1.87
CA MET A 5 -21.56 0.37 -1.33
C MET A 5 -22.20 -1.01 -1.41
N ASP A 6 -23.50 -1.11 -1.18
CA ASP A 6 -24.24 -2.38 -1.27
C ASP A 6 -24.34 -2.85 -2.71
N LYS A 7 -24.47 -1.94 -3.67
CA LYS A 7 -24.39 -2.28 -5.10
C LYS A 7 -23.04 -2.90 -5.45
N TYR A 8 -21.93 -2.25 -5.10
CA TYR A 8 -20.59 -2.81 -5.37
C TYR A 8 -20.37 -4.15 -4.66
N LYS A 9 -20.93 -4.36 -3.46
CA LYS A 9 -20.85 -5.65 -2.77
C LYS A 9 -21.57 -6.75 -3.52
N ASN A 10 -22.76 -6.48 -4.04
CA ASN A 10 -23.53 -7.44 -4.81
C ASN A 10 -22.86 -7.75 -6.15
N ASP A 11 -22.46 -6.72 -6.89
CA ASP A 11 -21.72 -6.86 -8.15
C ASP A 11 -20.42 -7.64 -7.95
N PHE A 12 -19.69 -7.35 -6.87
CA PHE A 12 -18.48 -8.08 -6.50
C PHE A 12 -18.76 -9.54 -6.19
N ALA A 13 -19.80 -9.85 -5.43
CA ALA A 13 -20.13 -11.23 -5.07
C ALA A 13 -20.46 -12.08 -6.32
N ILE A 14 -21.19 -11.51 -7.27
CA ILE A 14 -21.54 -12.17 -8.54
C ILE A 14 -20.30 -12.39 -9.40
N GLU A 15 -19.50 -11.34 -9.64
CA GLU A 15 -18.28 -11.43 -10.45
C GLU A 15 -17.23 -12.32 -9.79
N PHE A 16 -17.13 -12.27 -8.46
CA PHE A 16 -16.22 -13.15 -7.73
C PHE A 16 -16.60 -14.63 -7.90
N ALA A 17 -17.89 -14.97 -7.76
CA ALA A 17 -18.35 -16.35 -7.96
C ALA A 17 -18.00 -16.86 -9.36
N LYS A 18 -18.17 -16.04 -10.39
CA LYS A 18 -17.82 -16.35 -11.77
C LYS A 18 -16.30 -16.54 -11.93
N ILE A 19 -15.50 -15.60 -11.42
CA ILE A 19 -14.04 -15.67 -11.46
C ILE A 19 -13.53 -16.94 -10.77
N MET A 20 -14.11 -17.29 -9.61
CA MET A 20 -13.75 -18.51 -8.89
C MET A 20 -14.10 -19.77 -9.68
N GLN A 21 -15.31 -19.82 -10.25
CA GLN A 21 -15.71 -20.97 -11.06
C GLN A 21 -14.76 -21.21 -12.24
N GLU A 22 -14.36 -20.16 -12.93
CA GLU A 22 -13.48 -20.23 -14.10
C GLU A 22 -12.03 -20.54 -13.76
N ASN A 23 -11.50 -20.03 -12.65
CA ASN A 23 -10.06 -20.01 -12.39
C ASN A 23 -9.62 -20.89 -11.22
N LEU A 24 -10.53 -21.31 -10.34
CA LEU A 24 -10.19 -22.10 -9.15
C LEU A 24 -9.38 -23.38 -9.45
N PRO A 25 -9.65 -24.16 -10.51
CA PRO A 25 -8.84 -25.33 -10.83
C PRO A 25 -7.37 -24.97 -11.12
N GLN A 26 -7.17 -23.90 -11.90
CA GLN A 26 -5.83 -23.40 -12.22
C GLN A 26 -5.10 -22.91 -10.98
N TRP A 27 -5.77 -22.14 -10.12
CA TRP A 27 -5.18 -21.62 -8.89
C TRP A 27 -4.86 -22.71 -7.87
N LYS A 28 -5.70 -23.74 -7.76
CA LYS A 28 -5.38 -24.93 -6.94
C LYS A 28 -4.17 -25.69 -7.46
N THR A 29 -3.99 -25.77 -8.78
CA THR A 29 -2.81 -26.36 -9.38
C THR A 29 -1.57 -25.55 -9.08
N LEU A 30 -1.67 -24.22 -9.18
CA LEU A 30 -0.59 -23.30 -8.83
C LEU A 30 -0.21 -23.42 -7.35
N GLN A 31 -1.20 -23.43 -6.45
CA GLN A 31 -0.98 -23.64 -5.02
C GLN A 31 -0.23 -24.94 -4.74
N LYS A 32 -0.66 -26.05 -5.36
CA LYS A 32 0.04 -27.34 -5.23
C LYS A 32 1.46 -27.29 -5.78
N LYS A 33 1.70 -26.59 -6.89
CA LYS A 33 3.05 -26.37 -7.46
C LYS A 33 3.99 -25.76 -6.42
N HIS A 34 3.58 -24.69 -5.74
CA HIS A 34 4.41 -24.00 -4.73
C HIS A 34 4.56 -24.82 -3.44
N ILE A 35 3.50 -25.51 -2.98
CA ILE A 35 3.62 -26.44 -1.84
C ILE A 35 4.61 -27.56 -2.16
N ASN A 36 4.54 -28.16 -3.35
CA ASN A 36 5.45 -29.20 -3.75
C ASN A 36 6.88 -28.67 -3.95
N ALA A 37 7.05 -27.42 -4.33
CA ALA A 37 8.35 -26.78 -4.49
C ALA A 37 9.14 -26.70 -3.17
N LEU A 38 8.48 -26.66 -2.03
CA LEU A 38 9.15 -26.73 -0.72
C LEU A 38 9.94 -28.04 -0.52
N TRP A 39 9.48 -29.12 -1.13
CA TRP A 39 10.03 -30.49 -0.98
C TRP A 39 10.79 -30.98 -2.20
N LYS A 40 11.08 -30.10 -3.19
CA LYS A 40 11.89 -30.47 -4.34
C LYS A 40 13.31 -30.83 -3.91
N GLY A 41 13.87 -31.86 -4.58
CA GLY A 41 15.18 -32.41 -4.26
C GLY A 41 16.31 -31.39 -4.15
N GLU A 42 16.33 -30.35 -5.01
CA GLU A 42 17.30 -29.25 -4.94
C GLU A 42 17.29 -28.50 -3.59
N LYS A 43 16.12 -28.25 -3.04
CA LYS A 43 15.95 -27.60 -1.72
C LYS A 43 16.26 -28.57 -0.59
N LEU A 44 15.93 -29.85 -0.77
CA LEU A 44 16.29 -30.91 0.16
C LEU A 44 17.81 -31.05 0.30
N PHE A 45 18.56 -30.99 -0.83
CA PHE A 45 20.02 -30.93 -0.81
C PHE A 45 20.55 -29.73 -0.04
N TRP A 46 19.90 -28.58 -0.17
CA TRP A 46 20.27 -27.39 0.58
C TRP A 46 20.06 -27.56 2.09
N TYR A 47 18.94 -28.15 2.51
CA TYR A 47 18.69 -28.46 3.91
C TYR A 47 19.71 -29.46 4.48
N ILE A 48 20.02 -30.51 3.71
CA ILE A 48 21.05 -31.49 4.07
C ILE A 48 22.43 -30.83 4.12
N GLY A 49 22.75 -29.94 3.17
CA GLY A 49 23.99 -29.16 3.15
C GLY A 49 24.15 -28.28 4.37
N CYS A 50 23.09 -27.54 4.76
CA CYS A 50 23.08 -26.75 5.98
C CYS A 50 23.30 -27.61 7.24
N PHE A 51 22.63 -28.78 7.31
CA PHE A 51 22.80 -29.72 8.41
C PHE A 51 24.23 -30.23 8.49
N LEU A 52 24.81 -30.68 7.38
CA LEU A 52 26.20 -31.16 7.31
C LEU A 52 27.20 -30.07 7.64
N PHE A 53 27.00 -28.86 7.13
CA PHE A 53 27.85 -27.69 7.40
C PHE A 53 27.86 -27.34 8.90
N ALA A 54 26.72 -27.41 9.56
CA ALA A 54 26.61 -27.16 10.98
C ALA A 54 27.23 -28.28 11.83
N TYR A 55 27.22 -29.54 11.33
CA TYR A 55 27.70 -30.73 12.06
C TYR A 55 29.19 -30.99 11.91
N LEU A 56 29.77 -30.76 10.72
CA LEU A 56 31.16 -31.11 10.39
C LEU A 56 32.26 -30.37 11.18
N PRO A 57 32.15 -29.03 11.45
CA PRO A 57 33.19 -28.34 12.21
C PRO A 57 33.34 -28.78 13.65
N GLY A 58 32.24 -29.28 14.27
CA GLY A 58 32.22 -29.67 15.67
C GLY A 58 33.10 -30.87 16.02
N LYS A 59 33.56 -31.64 15.03
CA LYS A 59 34.39 -32.84 15.25
C LYS A 59 35.89 -32.55 15.43
N ARG A 60 36.34 -31.32 15.12
CA ARG A 60 37.81 -31.10 14.98
C ARG A 60 38.52 -30.44 16.15
N GLU A 61 37.90 -29.66 17.03
CA GLU A 61 38.72 -28.88 17.98
C GLU A 61 38.14 -28.55 19.38
N LEU A 62 36.96 -28.94 19.80
CA LEU A 62 36.44 -28.50 21.11
C LEU A 62 35.65 -29.56 21.84
N ASN A 63 35.87 -29.64 23.18
CA ASN A 63 35.04 -30.37 24.16
C ASN A 63 33.61 -29.78 24.24
N TYR A 64 32.89 -29.74 23.12
CA TYR A 64 31.51 -29.27 23.10
C TYR A 64 30.55 -30.43 23.39
N ASP A 65 29.51 -30.14 24.17
CA ASP A 65 28.40 -31.04 24.41
C ASP A 65 27.75 -31.43 23.07
N LEU A 66 27.79 -32.71 22.73
CA LEU A 66 27.20 -33.27 21.50
C LEU A 66 25.74 -32.83 21.33
N ASN A 67 24.99 -32.71 22.43
CA ASN A 67 23.61 -32.29 22.46
C ASN A 67 23.45 -30.85 21.96
N PHE A 68 24.37 -29.93 22.29
CA PHE A 68 24.36 -28.57 21.83
C PHE A 68 24.57 -28.47 20.31
N HIS A 69 25.49 -29.27 19.75
CA HIS A 69 25.71 -29.30 18.29
C HIS A 69 24.52 -29.86 17.52
N ILE A 70 23.90 -30.93 18.02
CA ILE A 70 22.69 -31.50 17.43
C ILE A 70 21.56 -30.44 17.46
N PHE A 71 21.38 -29.78 18.60
CA PHE A 71 20.39 -28.70 18.74
C PHE A 71 20.61 -27.55 17.73
N MET A 72 21.84 -27.05 17.61
CA MET A 72 22.18 -25.99 16.68
C MET A 72 21.97 -26.42 15.21
N SER A 73 22.33 -27.65 14.86
CA SER A 73 22.10 -28.19 13.51
C SER A 73 20.60 -28.26 13.16
N ILE A 74 19.77 -28.70 14.08
CA ILE A 74 18.33 -28.75 13.94
C ILE A 74 17.77 -27.33 13.76
N MET A 75 18.23 -26.35 14.57
CA MET A 75 17.79 -24.96 14.47
C MET A 75 18.16 -24.34 13.11
N ILE A 76 19.33 -24.62 12.56
CA ILE A 76 19.74 -24.13 11.22
C ILE A 76 18.85 -24.73 10.13
N VAL A 77 18.53 -26.01 10.21
CA VAL A 77 17.61 -26.65 9.24
C VAL A 77 16.21 -26.05 9.33
N ILE A 78 15.67 -25.85 10.53
CA ILE A 78 14.36 -25.22 10.74
C ILE A 78 14.38 -23.80 10.15
N PHE A 79 15.42 -23.01 10.42
CA PHE A 79 15.57 -21.66 9.88
C PHE A 79 15.63 -21.65 8.34
N GLY A 80 16.35 -22.61 7.75
CA GLY A 80 16.40 -22.81 6.29
C GLY A 80 15.02 -23.11 5.71
N ILE A 81 14.25 -24.01 6.33
CA ILE A 81 12.88 -24.32 5.92
C ILE A 81 12.00 -23.08 5.99
N ILE A 82 12.11 -22.28 7.04
CA ILE A 82 11.36 -21.03 7.22
C ILE A 82 11.69 -20.04 6.09
N ILE A 83 12.97 -19.84 5.77
CA ILE A 83 13.38 -18.94 4.68
C ILE A 83 12.78 -19.39 3.35
N VAL A 84 12.92 -20.67 3.00
CA VAL A 84 12.37 -21.20 1.75
C VAL A 84 10.86 -21.08 1.71
N PHE A 85 10.18 -21.32 2.83
CA PHE A 85 8.74 -21.10 2.94
C PHE A 85 8.36 -19.63 2.62
N PHE A 86 9.06 -18.66 3.21
CA PHE A 86 8.77 -17.24 2.94
C PHE A 86 9.01 -16.88 1.46
N CYS A 87 10.08 -17.36 0.85
CA CYS A 87 10.35 -17.13 -0.58
C CYS A 87 9.26 -17.73 -1.46
N GLU A 88 8.93 -19.01 -1.28
CA GLU A 88 7.89 -19.67 -2.07
C GLU A 88 6.50 -19.07 -1.86
N ASN A 89 6.19 -18.66 -0.62
CA ASN A 89 4.92 -18.01 -0.33
C ASN A 89 4.82 -16.65 -1.02
N LYS A 90 5.91 -15.89 -1.09
CA LYS A 90 5.94 -14.62 -1.81
C LYS A 90 5.75 -14.82 -3.31
N ASP A 91 6.41 -15.79 -3.90
CA ASP A 91 6.25 -16.12 -5.33
C ASP A 91 4.82 -16.58 -5.64
N TYR A 92 4.25 -17.44 -4.78
CA TYR A 92 2.85 -17.86 -4.86
C TYR A 92 1.89 -16.67 -4.81
N GLN A 93 2.07 -15.76 -3.84
CA GLN A 93 1.26 -14.56 -3.69
C GLN A 93 1.31 -13.72 -4.96
N ASN A 94 2.49 -13.46 -5.49
CA ASN A 94 2.68 -12.67 -6.70
C ASN A 94 1.99 -13.30 -7.91
N GLU A 95 2.14 -14.62 -8.13
CA GLU A 95 1.51 -15.31 -9.26
C GLU A 95 -0.03 -15.25 -9.14
N ILE A 96 -0.59 -15.46 -7.95
CA ILE A 96 -2.05 -15.37 -7.73
C ILE A 96 -2.55 -13.94 -7.89
N LYS A 97 -1.90 -12.94 -7.29
CA LYS A 97 -2.28 -11.52 -7.39
C LYS A 97 -2.33 -11.05 -8.84
N LYS A 98 -1.31 -11.39 -9.65
CA LYS A 98 -1.27 -11.06 -11.09
C LYS A 98 -2.44 -11.65 -11.88
N SER A 99 -2.90 -12.83 -11.50
CA SER A 99 -4.05 -13.48 -12.15
C SER A 99 -5.39 -12.96 -11.61
N LEU A 100 -5.48 -12.65 -10.33
CA LEU A 100 -6.72 -12.36 -9.62
C LEU A 100 -7.11 -10.87 -9.69
N PHE A 101 -6.18 -9.96 -9.33
CA PHE A 101 -6.50 -8.54 -9.18
C PHE A 101 -7.03 -7.88 -10.46
N PRO A 102 -6.45 -8.11 -11.65
CA PRO A 102 -7.00 -7.52 -12.87
C PRO A 102 -8.45 -7.93 -13.16
N LYS A 103 -8.86 -9.11 -12.66
CA LYS A 103 -10.23 -9.62 -12.84
C LYS A 103 -11.17 -9.04 -11.79
N LEU A 104 -10.77 -9.01 -10.51
CA LEU A 104 -11.57 -8.46 -9.41
C LEU A 104 -11.81 -6.96 -9.56
N LEU A 105 -10.80 -6.22 -9.99
CA LEU A 105 -10.87 -4.76 -10.14
C LEU A 105 -11.79 -4.32 -11.27
N LYS A 106 -12.13 -5.20 -12.22
CA LYS A 106 -13.13 -4.90 -13.27
C LYS A 106 -14.50 -4.53 -12.73
N VAL A 107 -14.85 -4.98 -11.52
CA VAL A 107 -16.08 -4.58 -10.83
C VAL A 107 -16.13 -3.06 -10.59
N PHE A 108 -14.97 -2.44 -10.35
CA PHE A 108 -14.85 -1.00 -10.12
C PHE A 108 -14.60 -0.20 -11.40
N GLY A 109 -14.00 -0.82 -12.42
CA GLY A 109 -13.73 -0.16 -13.70
C GLY A 109 -12.92 -1.03 -14.65
N LYS A 110 -13.10 -0.79 -15.96
CA LYS A 110 -12.40 -1.57 -17.00
C LYS A 110 -10.93 -1.17 -17.18
N ASP A 111 -10.61 0.07 -16.80
CA ASP A 111 -9.30 0.71 -17.05
C ASP A 111 -8.44 0.73 -15.78
N ILE A 112 -8.52 -0.32 -14.96
CA ILE A 112 -7.71 -0.46 -13.74
C ILE A 112 -6.66 -1.52 -14.00
N GLU A 113 -5.40 -1.13 -13.86
CA GLU A 113 -4.21 -1.98 -14.00
C GLU A 113 -3.61 -2.30 -12.63
N TYR A 114 -3.04 -3.48 -12.52
CA TYR A 114 -2.29 -3.94 -11.36
C TYR A 114 -0.87 -4.31 -11.78
N VAL A 115 0.11 -3.88 -11.01
CA VAL A 115 1.53 -4.23 -11.16
C VAL A 115 2.06 -4.67 -9.81
N ALA A 116 2.61 -5.89 -9.74
CA ALA A 116 3.30 -6.36 -8.54
C ALA A 116 4.65 -5.64 -8.39
N GLY A 117 5.08 -5.40 -7.15
CA GLY A 117 6.35 -4.72 -6.88
C GLY A 117 7.57 -5.40 -7.49
N SER A 118 7.55 -6.74 -7.60
CA SER A 118 8.59 -7.51 -8.30
C SER A 118 8.76 -7.09 -9.76
N ASP A 119 7.64 -6.77 -10.44
CA ASP A 119 7.65 -6.41 -11.86
C ASP A 119 7.95 -4.93 -12.07
N PHE A 120 7.71 -4.11 -11.06
CA PHE A 120 7.94 -2.67 -11.12
C PHE A 120 9.38 -2.33 -11.52
N TYR A 121 10.35 -2.99 -10.92
CA TYR A 121 11.77 -2.76 -11.23
C TYR A 121 12.14 -3.16 -12.66
N GLU A 122 11.56 -4.24 -13.19
CA GLU A 122 11.77 -4.64 -14.58
C GLU A 122 11.13 -3.65 -15.56
N LEU A 123 9.93 -3.17 -15.23
CA LEU A 123 9.18 -2.21 -16.04
C LEU A 123 9.78 -0.80 -15.97
N SER A 124 10.29 -0.36 -14.83
CA SER A 124 10.90 0.96 -14.66
C SER A 124 12.18 1.12 -15.49
N ASN A 125 12.87 0.03 -15.75
CA ASN A 125 14.06 -0.03 -16.63
C ASN A 125 13.69 -0.01 -18.13
N LYS A 126 12.44 -0.28 -18.49
CA LYS A 126 11.94 -0.14 -19.86
C LYS A 126 11.49 1.30 -20.07
N VAL A 127 12.15 2.02 -20.95
CA VAL A 127 12.16 3.48 -21.20
C VAL A 127 10.80 4.19 -21.26
N ASN A 128 9.68 3.50 -21.28
CA ASN A 128 8.33 4.08 -21.45
C ASN A 128 7.33 3.84 -20.32
N TYR A 129 7.70 3.21 -19.21
CA TYR A 129 6.76 2.95 -18.11
C TYR A 129 6.67 4.12 -17.14
N ARG A 130 5.96 5.19 -17.54
CA ARG A 130 5.66 6.36 -16.69
C ARG A 130 4.22 6.42 -16.16
N SER A 131 3.34 5.55 -16.63
CA SER A 131 1.96 5.46 -16.14
C SER A 131 1.89 4.51 -14.95
N GLY A 132 1.30 4.96 -13.86
CA GLY A 132 1.07 4.13 -12.67
C GLY A 132 2.07 4.29 -11.52
N TYR A 133 3.00 5.25 -11.59
CA TYR A 133 4.00 5.49 -10.54
C TYR A 133 3.90 6.88 -9.94
N ILE A 134 4.03 6.97 -8.60
CA ILE A 134 4.09 8.25 -7.89
C ILE A 134 5.54 8.70 -7.83
N SER A 135 5.91 9.69 -8.66
CA SER A 135 7.29 10.18 -8.73
C SER A 135 7.77 10.84 -7.44
N HIS A 136 9.07 10.78 -7.17
CA HIS A 136 9.69 11.45 -6.01
C HIS A 136 9.35 12.94 -5.94
N SER A 137 9.27 13.62 -7.09
CA SER A 137 8.88 15.04 -7.15
C SER A 137 7.47 15.31 -6.61
N ILE A 138 6.54 14.37 -6.73
CA ILE A 138 5.20 14.49 -6.13
C ILE A 138 5.29 14.41 -4.62
N TYR A 139 6.08 13.48 -4.09
CA TYR A 139 6.31 13.36 -2.65
C TYR A 139 6.99 14.61 -2.09
N ASP A 140 8.03 15.10 -2.73
CA ASP A 140 8.78 16.29 -2.28
C ASP A 140 7.92 17.56 -2.35
N ASN A 141 7.20 17.78 -3.46
CA ASN A 141 6.29 18.91 -3.62
C ASN A 141 5.07 18.84 -2.69
N SER A 142 4.75 17.67 -2.14
CA SER A 142 3.64 17.52 -1.19
C SER A 142 3.85 18.23 0.13
N MET A 143 5.10 18.53 0.49
CA MET A 143 5.52 19.10 1.80
C MET A 143 5.11 18.23 3.02
N LEU A 144 4.79 16.95 2.81
CA LEU A 144 4.43 16.02 3.89
C LEU A 144 5.65 15.44 4.61
N PHE A 145 6.84 15.60 4.03
CA PHE A 145 8.10 15.10 4.55
C PHE A 145 9.05 16.25 4.90
N ASN A 146 9.85 16.05 5.95
CA ASN A 146 10.87 17.02 6.39
C ASN A 146 12.22 16.86 5.68
N LYS A 147 12.36 15.80 4.90
CA LYS A 147 13.55 15.45 4.14
C LYS A 147 13.12 15.02 2.74
N PRO A 148 13.96 15.24 1.72
CA PRO A 148 13.64 14.78 0.37
C PRO A 148 13.54 13.25 0.30
N VAL A 149 12.75 12.76 -0.63
CA VAL A 149 12.66 11.34 -0.93
C VAL A 149 13.86 10.92 -1.76
N SER A 150 14.63 9.97 -1.26
CA SER A 150 15.79 9.43 -1.98
C SER A 150 15.49 8.14 -2.69
N TYR A 151 14.60 7.34 -2.10
CA TYR A 151 14.25 6.02 -2.58
C TYR A 151 12.84 5.63 -2.13
N ASP A 152 12.12 4.92 -2.97
CA ASP A 152 10.88 4.26 -2.63
C ASP A 152 10.88 2.83 -3.15
N SER A 153 10.21 1.95 -2.41
CA SER A 153 10.08 0.54 -2.73
C SER A 153 8.60 0.19 -2.77
N PRO A 154 7.97 0.34 -3.95
CA PRO A 154 6.57 -0.05 -4.11
C PRO A 154 6.42 -1.57 -4.14
N ASP A 155 5.34 -2.07 -3.55
CA ASP A 155 4.97 -3.50 -3.60
C ASP A 155 3.76 -3.70 -4.51
N ASP A 156 2.55 -3.41 -4.05
CA ASP A 156 1.35 -3.52 -4.86
C ASP A 156 0.98 -2.15 -5.46
N ILE A 157 0.88 -2.07 -6.79
CA ILE A 157 0.55 -0.83 -7.49
C ILE A 157 -0.74 -1.03 -8.28
N PHE A 158 -1.72 -0.17 -8.01
CA PHE A 158 -2.98 -0.10 -8.74
C PHE A 158 -3.10 1.29 -9.38
N SER A 159 -3.36 1.32 -10.69
CA SER A 159 -3.52 2.59 -11.40
C SER A 159 -4.63 2.51 -12.43
N GLY A 160 -5.21 3.66 -12.75
CA GLY A 160 -6.28 3.72 -13.73
C GLY A 160 -7.13 4.98 -13.62
N THR A 161 -8.34 4.87 -14.15
CA THR A 161 -9.32 5.97 -14.10
C THR A 161 -10.65 5.44 -13.57
N PHE A 162 -11.15 6.06 -12.50
CA PHE A 162 -12.45 5.77 -11.93
C PHE A 162 -13.36 7.00 -12.06
N LYS A 163 -14.48 6.89 -12.80
CA LYS A 163 -15.43 7.97 -13.02
C LYS A 163 -14.73 9.29 -13.40
N ASN A 164 -13.84 9.24 -14.37
CA ASN A 164 -13.02 10.36 -14.86
C ASN A 164 -12.01 10.93 -13.84
N CYS A 165 -11.73 10.23 -12.76
CA CYS A 165 -10.68 10.57 -11.81
C CYS A 165 -9.50 9.62 -11.99
N PRO A 166 -8.38 10.05 -12.60
CA PRO A 166 -7.16 9.25 -12.63
C PRO A 166 -6.62 9.05 -11.22
N PHE A 167 -6.15 7.83 -10.92
CA PHE A 167 -5.61 7.49 -9.62
C PHE A 167 -4.41 6.55 -9.73
N ILE A 168 -3.58 6.60 -8.70
CA ILE A 168 -2.53 5.62 -8.41
C ILE A 168 -2.63 5.28 -6.92
N ILE A 169 -2.59 4.00 -6.61
CA ILE A 169 -2.52 3.48 -5.24
C ILE A 169 -1.29 2.59 -5.20
N SER A 170 -0.41 2.81 -4.24
CA SER A 170 0.79 1.99 -4.08
C SER A 170 1.03 1.69 -2.62
N GLU A 171 1.20 0.43 -2.29
CA GLU A 171 1.83 0.06 -1.03
C GLU A 171 3.34 0.29 -1.18
N THR A 172 3.94 1.10 -0.28
CA THR A 172 5.32 1.52 -0.48
C THR A 172 6.04 1.85 0.82
N ASN A 173 7.35 1.62 0.82
CA ASN A 173 8.28 2.13 1.82
C ASN A 173 9.11 3.26 1.21
N ILE A 174 9.03 4.44 1.83
CA ILE A 174 9.74 5.64 1.36
C ILE A 174 10.87 5.97 2.31
N THR A 175 12.07 6.15 1.76
CA THR A 175 13.28 6.41 2.54
C THR A 175 14.03 7.65 2.07
N ASN A 176 14.74 8.27 3.01
CA ASN A 176 15.78 9.26 2.75
C ASN A 176 17.15 8.65 3.03
N VAL A 177 18.08 8.81 2.12
CA VAL A 177 19.46 8.34 2.28
C VAL A 177 20.38 9.57 2.40
N LYS A 178 21.05 9.68 3.53
CA LYS A 178 22.08 10.69 3.76
C LYS A 178 23.46 10.07 3.52
N ARG A 179 24.14 10.53 2.50
CA ARG A 179 25.51 10.10 2.18
C ARG A 179 26.52 11.04 2.83
N TYR A 180 27.61 10.49 3.35
CA TYR A 180 28.71 11.22 3.98
C TYR A 180 29.95 11.14 3.11
N ASN A 181 30.86 12.13 3.26
CA ASN A 181 32.12 12.20 2.49
C ASN A 181 33.06 11.01 2.72
N ASN A 182 32.90 10.28 3.82
CA ASN A 182 33.67 9.08 4.15
C ASN A 182 33.12 7.77 3.52
N GLY A 183 32.21 7.87 2.55
CA GLY A 183 31.59 6.72 1.89
C GLY A 183 30.48 6.01 2.70
N LYS A 184 30.24 6.42 3.95
CA LYS A 184 29.13 5.90 4.77
C LYS A 184 27.80 6.52 4.34
N SER A 185 26.70 5.79 4.54
CA SER A 185 25.34 6.29 4.32
C SER A 185 24.42 5.85 5.45
N ASP A 186 23.56 6.76 5.88
CA ASP A 186 22.45 6.46 6.79
C ASP A 186 21.14 6.46 6.01
N SER A 187 20.31 5.46 6.25
CA SER A 187 18.96 5.36 5.68
C SER A 187 17.92 5.62 6.76
N PHE A 188 16.94 6.47 6.45
CA PHE A 188 15.85 6.82 7.35
C PHE A 188 14.51 6.55 6.66
N THR A 189 13.69 5.70 7.24
CA THR A 189 12.32 5.52 6.76
C THR A 189 11.49 6.78 7.04
N LEU A 190 10.98 7.39 5.98
CA LEU A 190 10.10 8.55 6.04
C LEU A 190 8.63 8.13 6.15
N PHE A 191 8.27 7.03 5.49
CA PHE A 191 6.92 6.52 5.43
C PHE A 191 6.92 5.02 5.12
N ASN A 192 5.97 4.29 5.69
CA ASN A 192 5.63 2.92 5.33
C ASN A 192 4.12 2.76 5.34
N GLY A 193 3.55 2.23 4.26
CA GLY A 193 2.11 2.03 4.11
C GLY A 193 1.59 2.32 2.70
N ILE A 194 0.37 2.81 2.59
CA ILE A 194 -0.28 3.09 1.29
C ILE A 194 -0.15 4.56 0.93
N ALA A 195 0.39 4.83 -0.24
CA ALA A 195 0.35 6.12 -0.91
C ALA A 195 -0.73 6.10 -2.00
N MET A 196 -1.64 7.06 -1.97
CA MET A 196 -2.70 7.23 -2.96
C MET A 196 -2.59 8.60 -3.61
N LEU A 197 -2.49 8.63 -4.92
CA LEU A 197 -2.48 9.86 -5.71
C LEU A 197 -3.75 9.93 -6.54
N PHE A 198 -4.49 11.02 -6.39
CA PHE A 198 -5.71 11.29 -7.13
C PHE A 198 -5.57 12.58 -7.95
N LYS A 199 -5.97 12.56 -9.21
CA LYS A 199 -6.08 13.76 -10.02
C LYS A 199 -7.45 14.38 -9.80
N MET A 200 -7.47 15.55 -9.15
CA MET A 200 -8.71 16.24 -8.84
C MET A 200 -9.26 17.00 -10.04
N GLN A 201 -10.57 16.99 -10.23
CA GLN A 201 -11.23 17.83 -11.23
C GLN A 201 -11.45 19.26 -10.72
N LYS A 202 -11.57 19.43 -9.39
CA LYS A 202 -11.64 20.77 -8.78
C LYS A 202 -10.30 21.50 -8.89
N LYS A 203 -10.34 22.70 -9.42
CA LYS A 203 -9.17 23.60 -9.48
C LYS A 203 -9.01 24.34 -8.16
N ILE A 204 -8.21 23.79 -7.26
CA ILE A 204 -7.76 24.46 -6.03
C ILE A 204 -6.37 24.99 -6.29
N LYS A 205 -6.18 26.30 -6.07
CA LYS A 205 -4.88 26.96 -6.27
C LYS A 205 -4.02 26.91 -5.04
N SER A 206 -4.64 26.95 -3.85
CA SER A 206 -3.94 26.91 -2.58
C SER A 206 -3.42 25.52 -2.28
N HIS A 207 -2.22 25.44 -1.69
CA HIS A 207 -1.69 24.20 -1.15
C HIS A 207 -2.37 23.91 0.18
N VAL A 208 -2.94 22.71 0.35
CA VAL A 208 -3.63 22.27 1.56
C VAL A 208 -2.93 21.04 2.14
N LEU A 209 -2.68 21.05 3.45
CA LEU A 209 -2.11 19.95 4.21
C LEU A 209 -3.11 19.47 5.25
N ILE A 210 -3.26 18.14 5.37
CA ILE A 210 -4.12 17.50 6.36
C ILE A 210 -3.28 16.49 7.15
N TYR A 211 -3.38 16.56 8.45
CA TYR A 211 -2.68 15.63 9.33
C TYR A 211 -3.65 15.01 10.32
N SER A 212 -3.63 13.70 10.49
CA SER A 212 -4.30 13.09 11.64
C SER A 212 -3.64 13.53 12.93
N LYS A 213 -4.47 13.84 13.93
CA LYS A 213 -3.99 14.19 15.27
C LYS A 213 -3.36 12.97 15.95
N GLY A 214 -2.28 13.18 16.68
CA GLY A 214 -1.55 12.16 17.41
C GLY A 214 -0.78 12.76 18.57
N LEU A 215 -0.03 11.92 19.30
CA LEU A 215 0.77 12.34 20.46
C LEU A 215 1.87 13.35 20.11
N PHE A 216 2.37 13.33 18.88
CA PHE A 216 3.43 14.25 18.44
C PHE A 216 2.87 15.28 17.46
N LYS A 217 3.27 16.53 17.63
CA LYS A 217 2.92 17.62 16.71
C LYS A 217 3.55 17.39 15.34
N ASN A 218 2.76 17.51 14.28
CA ASN A 218 3.26 17.51 12.93
C ASN A 218 4.07 18.79 12.67
N LYS A 219 5.16 18.68 11.92
CA LYS A 219 5.90 19.86 11.45
C LYS A 219 5.17 20.46 10.26
N VAL A 220 4.63 21.64 10.44
CA VAL A 220 3.94 22.40 9.41
C VAL A 220 4.85 23.54 8.94
N PRO A 221 4.97 23.81 7.63
CA PRO A 221 5.74 24.94 7.13
C PRO A 221 5.21 26.27 7.66
N LYS A 222 6.10 27.27 7.84
CA LYS A 222 5.77 28.57 8.48
C LYS A 222 4.78 29.40 7.68
N ASP A 223 4.69 29.18 6.38
CA ASP A 223 3.80 29.86 5.43
C ASP A 223 2.40 29.22 5.35
N PHE A 224 2.08 28.31 6.26
CA PHE A 224 0.74 27.74 6.37
C PHE A 224 0.01 28.26 7.63
N GLU A 225 -1.31 28.34 7.51
CA GLU A 225 -2.22 28.69 8.62
C GLU A 225 -3.25 27.58 8.82
N LYS A 226 -3.72 27.43 10.06
CA LYS A 226 -4.70 26.42 10.41
C LYS A 226 -6.11 26.85 9.99
N VAL A 227 -6.87 25.89 9.46
CA VAL A 227 -8.30 26.03 9.14
C VAL A 227 -9.12 25.17 10.07
N GLU A 228 -10.18 25.74 10.62
CA GLU A 228 -11.16 25.02 11.43
C GLU A 228 -12.51 24.98 10.72
N PHE A 229 -13.20 23.87 10.84
CA PHE A 229 -14.49 23.62 10.21
C PHE A 229 -15.59 23.53 11.29
N GLU A 230 -16.83 23.74 10.93
CA GLU A 230 -17.97 23.55 11.83
C GLU A 230 -18.21 22.10 12.22
N TYR A 231 -17.58 21.16 11.49
CA TYR A 231 -17.71 19.73 11.74
C TYR A 231 -16.72 19.23 12.81
N GLU A 232 -17.16 19.34 14.07
CA GLU A 232 -16.33 18.96 15.24
C GLU A 232 -15.74 17.58 15.19
N LYS A 233 -16.48 16.58 14.67
CA LYS A 233 -16.02 15.18 14.58
C LYS A 233 -14.76 15.07 13.71
N PHE A 234 -14.68 15.87 12.66
CA PHE A 234 -13.50 15.95 11.79
C PHE A 234 -12.37 16.71 12.48
N ASN A 235 -12.66 17.88 13.06
CA ASN A 235 -11.68 18.69 13.78
C ASN A 235 -11.06 17.97 15.01
N LYS A 236 -11.79 17.03 15.64
CA LYS A 236 -11.24 16.20 16.73
C LYS A 236 -10.18 15.23 16.24
N LYS A 237 -10.25 14.79 14.97
CA LYS A 237 -9.35 13.77 14.38
C LYS A 237 -8.23 14.35 13.52
N TYR A 238 -8.46 15.51 12.89
CA TYR A 238 -7.53 16.09 11.91
C TYR A 238 -7.25 17.55 12.19
N ASP A 239 -6.03 17.97 11.83
CA ASP A 239 -5.66 19.37 11.65
C ASP A 239 -5.47 19.64 10.16
N VAL A 240 -6.09 20.71 9.67
CA VAL A 240 -6.00 21.17 8.29
C VAL A 240 -5.27 22.50 8.25
N TYR A 241 -4.35 22.62 7.31
CA TYR A 241 -3.55 23.81 7.09
C TYR A 241 -3.62 24.21 5.63
N VAL A 242 -3.66 25.51 5.37
CA VAL A 242 -3.66 26.07 4.02
C VAL A 242 -2.51 27.04 3.89
N GLN A 243 -1.86 27.05 2.73
CA GLN A 243 -0.81 27.99 2.44
C GLN A 243 -1.35 29.42 2.42
N LYS A 244 -0.69 30.31 3.17
CA LYS A 244 -1.04 31.73 3.23
C LYS A 244 -0.98 32.34 1.84
N SER A 245 -2.03 33.02 1.46
CA SER A 245 -2.10 33.73 0.17
C SER A 245 -1.90 35.22 0.41
N GLN A 246 -1.32 35.91 -0.58
CA GLN A 246 -1.26 37.38 -0.58
C GLN A 246 -2.67 38.01 -0.64
N MET A 247 -3.67 37.29 -1.16
CA MET A 247 -5.08 37.65 -1.06
C MET A 247 -5.65 37.06 0.22
N GLU A 248 -5.94 37.90 1.19
CA GLU A 248 -6.55 37.53 2.48
C GLU A 248 -7.74 36.59 2.27
N ALA A 249 -7.81 35.55 3.11
CA ALA A 249 -8.87 34.55 3.18
C ALA A 249 -9.05 33.60 1.97
N ARG A 250 -8.38 33.79 0.82
CA ARG A 250 -8.60 32.93 -0.35
C ARG A 250 -8.36 31.44 -0.06
N GLY A 251 -7.26 31.13 0.60
CA GLY A 251 -6.94 29.74 0.94
C GLY A 251 -7.96 29.10 1.87
N GLN A 252 -8.48 29.86 2.84
CA GLN A 252 -9.51 29.41 3.75
C GLN A 252 -10.86 29.18 3.05
N ILE A 253 -11.22 30.03 2.09
CA ILE A 253 -12.44 29.85 1.29
C ILE A 253 -12.31 28.60 0.40
N GLU A 254 -11.18 28.43 -0.30
CA GLU A 254 -10.93 27.25 -1.13
C GLU A 254 -10.95 25.96 -0.30
N ALA A 255 -10.38 25.96 0.92
CA ALA A 255 -10.44 24.83 1.82
C ALA A 255 -11.89 24.50 2.23
N ARG A 256 -12.68 25.50 2.68
CA ARG A 256 -14.08 25.26 3.05
C ARG A 256 -14.94 24.78 1.90
N TYR A 257 -14.66 25.26 0.68
CA TYR A 257 -15.34 24.78 -0.52
C TYR A 257 -15.03 23.32 -0.84
N LEU A 258 -13.81 22.86 -0.58
CA LEU A 258 -13.41 21.47 -0.79
C LEU A 258 -13.97 20.54 0.30
N PHE A 259 -13.85 20.97 1.56
CA PHE A 259 -14.17 20.17 2.75
C PHE A 259 -15.66 20.25 3.11
N ASN A 260 -16.54 19.82 2.20
CA ASN A 260 -17.93 19.59 2.57
C ASN A 260 -18.06 18.34 3.47
N THR A 261 -19.18 18.18 4.15
CA THR A 261 -19.42 17.07 5.09
C THR A 261 -19.22 15.71 4.45
N ALA A 262 -19.66 15.53 3.20
CA ALA A 262 -19.50 14.26 2.49
C ALA A 262 -18.02 13.92 2.23
N PHE A 263 -17.20 14.91 1.88
CA PHE A 263 -15.75 14.72 1.77
C PHE A 263 -15.13 14.31 3.11
N MET A 264 -15.43 15.06 4.17
CA MET A 264 -14.88 14.81 5.50
C MET A 264 -15.25 13.43 6.03
N ASP A 265 -16.51 12.99 5.84
CA ASP A 265 -16.95 11.65 6.24
C ASP A 265 -16.21 10.54 5.49
N ARG A 266 -16.06 10.67 4.17
CA ARG A 266 -15.35 9.67 3.36
C ARG A 266 -13.86 9.65 3.65
N PHE A 267 -13.27 10.81 3.91
CA PHE A 267 -11.88 10.90 4.34
C PHE A 267 -11.66 10.19 5.68
N MET A 268 -12.58 10.37 6.65
CA MET A 268 -12.55 9.64 7.93
C MET A 268 -12.77 8.14 7.73
N GLN A 269 -13.59 7.75 6.77
CA GLN A 269 -13.87 6.35 6.46
C GLN A 269 -12.63 5.63 5.94
N LEU A 270 -11.81 6.24 5.08
CA LEU A 270 -10.52 5.70 4.66
C LEU A 270 -9.65 5.32 5.87
N HIS A 271 -9.53 6.23 6.83
CA HIS A 271 -8.76 5.99 8.05
C HIS A 271 -9.24 4.74 8.80
N THR A 272 -10.56 4.57 8.90
CA THR A 272 -11.16 3.47 9.65
C THR A 272 -11.03 2.13 8.92
N SER A 273 -11.25 2.14 7.61
CA SER A 273 -11.25 0.92 6.79
C SER A 273 -9.89 0.23 6.73
N PHE A 274 -8.83 1.01 6.62
CA PHE A 274 -7.46 0.47 6.59
C PHE A 274 -6.85 0.25 7.98
N LYS A 275 -7.58 0.61 9.06
CA LYS A 275 -7.09 0.47 10.46
C LYS A 275 -5.66 1.02 10.64
N ILE A 276 -5.42 2.20 10.07
CA ILE A 276 -4.11 2.85 10.02
C ILE A 276 -3.75 3.56 11.32
N SER A 277 -2.47 3.79 11.52
CA SER A 277 -1.96 4.51 12.69
C SER A 277 -1.95 6.02 12.51
N LYS A 278 -1.60 6.49 11.30
CA LYS A 278 -1.50 7.91 10.95
C LYS A 278 -1.91 8.14 9.50
N MET A 279 -2.52 9.30 9.26
CA MET A 279 -2.90 9.75 7.94
C MET A 279 -2.36 11.15 7.68
N LYS A 280 -1.78 11.35 6.51
CA LYS A 280 -1.35 12.66 6.00
C LYS A 280 -1.93 12.83 4.61
N CYS A 281 -2.26 14.07 4.27
CA CYS A 281 -2.71 14.38 2.92
C CYS A 281 -2.20 15.75 2.48
N SER A 282 -1.85 15.84 1.21
CA SER A 282 -1.48 17.09 0.56
C SER A 282 -2.30 17.28 -0.70
N ILE A 283 -2.88 18.47 -0.86
CA ILE A 283 -3.58 18.88 -2.07
C ILE A 283 -2.77 19.98 -2.71
N TYR A 284 -2.22 19.71 -3.89
CA TYR A 284 -1.32 20.61 -4.58
C TYR A 284 -1.46 20.48 -6.10
N LYS A 285 -1.58 21.61 -6.78
CA LYS A 285 -1.68 21.70 -8.27
C LYS A 285 -2.69 20.71 -8.88
N GLY A 286 -3.89 20.60 -8.28
CA GLY A 286 -4.96 19.76 -8.78
C GLY A 286 -4.73 18.26 -8.57
N SER A 287 -3.78 17.88 -7.72
CA SER A 287 -3.56 16.51 -7.28
C SER A 287 -3.72 16.42 -5.78
N MET A 288 -4.24 15.28 -5.32
CA MET A 288 -4.36 14.95 -3.91
C MET A 288 -3.49 13.71 -3.63
N LEU A 289 -2.49 13.86 -2.77
CA LEU A 289 -1.67 12.76 -2.27
C LEU A 289 -2.13 12.42 -0.85
N VAL A 290 -2.57 11.19 -0.64
CA VAL A 290 -2.97 10.66 0.67
C VAL A 290 -1.99 9.58 1.09
N LEU A 291 -1.45 9.69 2.29
CA LEU A 291 -0.52 8.74 2.89
C LEU A 291 -1.16 8.08 4.12
N LEU A 292 -1.37 6.78 4.06
CA LEU A 292 -1.94 5.96 5.13
C LEU A 292 -0.82 5.12 5.76
N ALA A 293 -0.28 5.57 6.91
CA ALA A 293 0.80 4.86 7.58
C ALA A 293 0.30 3.59 8.27
N THR A 294 0.89 2.46 7.90
CA THR A 294 0.61 1.15 8.48
C THR A 294 1.86 0.28 8.44
N ASN A 295 1.98 -0.62 9.42
CA ASN A 295 2.98 -1.69 9.42
C ASN A 295 2.36 -3.03 9.00
N LYS A 296 1.11 -3.02 8.53
CA LYS A 296 0.44 -4.21 8.02
C LYS A 296 0.73 -4.30 6.53
N ASP A 297 0.97 -5.49 6.09
CA ASP A 297 0.96 -5.87 4.69
C ASP A 297 -0.50 -5.87 4.23
N LEU A 298 -0.80 -5.01 3.28
CA LEU A 298 -2.16 -4.82 2.78
C LEU A 298 -2.28 -5.47 1.40
N PHE A 299 -3.51 -5.64 0.94
CA PHE A 299 -3.78 -6.34 -0.32
C PHE A 299 -3.21 -7.77 -0.38
N GLU A 300 -2.88 -8.36 0.80
CA GLU A 300 -2.35 -9.71 0.89
C GLU A 300 -3.46 -10.76 0.94
N LEU A 301 -3.23 -11.85 0.24
CA LEU A 301 -3.98 -13.09 0.37
C LEU A 301 -3.42 -13.91 1.54
N ASN A 302 -4.16 -14.93 1.99
CA ASN A 302 -3.62 -15.89 2.95
C ASN A 302 -2.45 -16.67 2.33
N ASN A 303 -1.58 -17.24 3.17
CA ASN A 303 -0.45 -18.01 2.69
C ASN A 303 -0.89 -19.28 1.92
N MET A 304 0.06 -19.91 1.20
CA MET A 304 -0.21 -21.04 0.30
C MET A 304 -0.78 -22.30 0.97
N PHE A 305 -0.82 -22.37 2.31
CA PHE A 305 -1.46 -23.50 3.03
C PHE A 305 -2.94 -23.27 3.33
N TYR A 306 -3.42 -22.02 3.19
CA TYR A 306 -4.83 -21.72 3.37
C TYR A 306 -5.62 -22.05 2.11
N ARG A 307 -6.90 -22.30 2.31
CA ARG A 307 -7.82 -22.56 1.21
C ARG A 307 -7.97 -21.34 0.32
N ILE A 308 -7.63 -21.49 -0.96
CA ILE A 308 -7.75 -20.41 -1.94
C ILE A 308 -9.20 -20.02 -2.22
N ASP A 309 -10.17 -20.88 -1.89
CA ASP A 309 -11.61 -20.64 -2.05
C ASP A 309 -12.28 -20.06 -0.78
N ASP A 310 -11.50 -19.62 0.22
CA ASP A 310 -12.06 -18.97 1.41
C ASP A 310 -12.48 -17.52 1.10
N MET A 311 -13.80 -17.31 1.13
CA MET A 311 -14.43 -16.00 0.84
C MET A 311 -13.98 -14.87 1.79
N ASN A 312 -13.56 -15.18 3.02
CA ASN A 312 -13.25 -14.14 4.01
C ASN A 312 -12.04 -13.30 3.61
N GLN A 313 -11.01 -13.91 2.99
CA GLN A 313 -9.85 -13.17 2.51
C GLN A 313 -10.21 -12.16 1.41
N TYR A 314 -11.10 -12.56 0.50
CA TYR A 314 -11.54 -11.71 -0.61
C TYR A 314 -12.50 -10.62 -0.16
N LYS A 315 -13.34 -10.89 0.87
CA LYS A 315 -14.19 -9.87 1.47
C LYS A 315 -13.37 -8.73 2.08
N LYS A 316 -12.25 -9.06 2.76
CA LYS A 316 -11.34 -8.04 3.30
C LYS A 316 -10.78 -7.17 2.19
N LEU A 317 -10.26 -7.77 1.12
CA LEU A 317 -9.74 -7.06 -0.05
C LEU A 317 -10.81 -6.17 -0.68
N PHE A 318 -12.02 -6.69 -0.84
CA PHE A 318 -13.13 -5.91 -1.37
C PHE A 318 -13.43 -4.68 -0.51
N ASP A 319 -13.49 -4.83 0.82
CA ASP A 319 -13.77 -3.72 1.75
C ASP A 319 -12.69 -2.63 1.67
N GLU A 320 -11.42 -3.02 1.48
CA GLU A 320 -10.28 -2.10 1.27
C GLU A 320 -10.47 -1.31 -0.04
N PHE A 321 -10.68 -1.97 -1.17
CA PHE A 321 -10.92 -1.31 -2.46
C PHE A 321 -12.19 -0.48 -2.48
N ALA A 322 -13.30 -1.00 -1.96
CA ALA A 322 -14.58 -0.29 -1.91
C ALA A 322 -14.46 1.03 -1.14
N SER A 323 -13.64 1.08 -0.09
CA SER A 323 -13.38 2.31 0.65
C SER A 323 -12.66 3.35 -0.19
N VAL A 324 -11.66 2.95 -0.97
CA VAL A 324 -10.95 3.86 -1.90
C VAL A 324 -11.88 4.36 -2.98
N PHE A 325 -12.61 3.48 -3.65
CA PHE A 325 -13.50 3.88 -4.75
C PHE A 325 -14.68 4.73 -4.28
N SER A 326 -15.19 4.51 -3.06
CA SER A 326 -16.22 5.38 -2.47
C SER A 326 -15.68 6.78 -2.17
N PHE A 327 -14.41 6.90 -1.80
CA PHE A 327 -13.76 8.20 -1.63
C PHE A 327 -13.55 8.92 -2.98
N LEU A 328 -13.08 8.20 -4.00
CA LEU A 328 -12.95 8.73 -5.37
C LEU A 328 -14.30 9.23 -5.92
N GLU A 329 -15.39 8.57 -5.60
CA GLU A 329 -16.73 8.99 -6.02
C GLU A 329 -17.10 10.37 -5.47
N VAL A 330 -16.80 10.65 -4.21
CA VAL A 330 -17.03 11.97 -3.60
C VAL A 330 -16.14 13.05 -4.21
N LEU A 331 -14.87 12.72 -4.51
CA LEU A 331 -13.99 13.67 -5.20
C LEU A 331 -14.54 14.08 -6.57
N ASN A 332 -15.23 13.17 -7.27
CA ASN A 332 -15.84 13.44 -8.57
C ASN A 332 -17.18 14.19 -8.45
N LEU A 333 -18.06 13.76 -7.53
CA LEU A 333 -19.36 14.42 -7.33
C LEU A 333 -19.22 15.88 -6.93
N SER A 334 -18.19 16.21 -6.16
CA SER A 334 -17.90 17.60 -5.77
C SER A 334 -17.51 18.49 -6.96
N SER A 335 -17.17 17.90 -8.14
CA SER A 335 -16.90 18.66 -9.37
C SER A 335 -18.17 19.05 -10.15
N LYS A 336 -19.28 18.32 -9.93
CA LYS A 336 -20.56 18.54 -10.64
C LYS A 336 -21.47 19.56 -9.96
N THR A 337 -21.27 19.79 -8.66
CA THR A 337 -21.96 20.87 -7.93
C THR A 337 -21.15 22.16 -8.10
N GLY A 338 -21.09 22.66 -9.34
CA GLY A 338 -20.63 23.99 -9.62
C GLY A 338 -21.64 24.99 -9.06
N LEU A 339 -21.34 25.66 -7.96
CA LEU A 339 -21.78 26.98 -7.57
C LEU A 339 -20.60 27.91 -7.70
#